data_e563de43d37c20c36c22b57a7874ab58
#
_entry.id   e563de43d37c20c36c22b57a7874ab58
#
_cell.length_a   1.000
_cell.length_b   1.000
_cell.length_c   1.000
_cell.angle_alpha   90.00
_cell.angle_beta   90.00
_cell.angle_gamma   90.00
#
_symmetry.space_group_name_H-M   'P 1'
#
loop_
_entity.id
_entity.type
_entity.pdbx_description
1 polymer ?
#
loop_
_entity_poly.entity_id
_entity_poly.type
_entity_poly.pdbx_seq_one_letter_code
_entity_poly.pdbx_strand_id
1 'polypeptide(L)'
;MAVVDFMEVIRRTETGPFIEERDFDIEVIFKTIRGLVEKYGIEYSRDKLITADPEMADAAFQAGLELAEEAGIFCVDTSRQIQFSREELLYGLKAAPRELRIGSGKDQRVLRASVYGQTCRPFIWAGFSGAPMTEQTFRQTIRSYIKEPLVDALGHGSLHVVDGIGVRTGSPLEVRATRQELMYVREALWREGRPGMPYVAAESSTTALGDLATMHPDFMPAGNFHFVPTLNELKVDYQRLTKTMAAYEYGIYNINLVDAIIGGYAGGPEGAAVVTIAAFILGLIVHRASVSLCHPAHNKWVSTSPPESIWAENLVGQAFARNSPIITIGDVWTSAGTGTKDILNEITAITITKSLTGNHPHGVGATNGKFSHGSGLDARCMAEVAHAVYNRGLSLEEGNEIVCELVGRYEDKFSDPDIGKPYHEVYDVESALPREWWLEIYRDFKGEMRREFGLQL
;
A
#
# COMPACT_ATOMS: atom_id res chain seq x y z
N MET A 1 20.55 -12.31 -23.02
CA MET A 1 19.30 -12.12 -22.26
C MET A 1 18.52 -11.01 -22.91
N ALA A 2 17.33 -11.27 -23.37
CA ALA A 2 16.47 -10.21 -23.90
C ALA A 2 15.87 -9.47 -22.69
N VAL A 3 16.25 -8.22 -22.52
CA VAL A 3 15.61 -7.30 -21.57
C VAL A 3 14.24 -6.98 -22.14
N VAL A 4 13.16 -7.27 -21.42
CA VAL A 4 11.84 -6.80 -21.81
C VAL A 4 11.80 -5.30 -21.55
N ASP A 5 11.89 -4.49 -22.58
CA ASP A 5 11.67 -3.07 -22.49
C ASP A 5 10.16 -2.75 -22.46
N PHE A 6 9.80 -1.52 -22.14
CA PHE A 6 8.41 -1.14 -22.02
C PHE A 6 7.67 -1.20 -23.38
N MET A 7 8.37 -0.95 -24.50
CA MET A 7 7.78 -1.05 -25.83
C MET A 7 7.47 -2.50 -26.22
N GLU A 8 8.24 -3.46 -25.70
CA GLU A 8 7.92 -4.87 -25.86
C GLU A 8 6.65 -5.25 -25.06
N VAL A 9 6.45 -4.71 -23.88
CA VAL A 9 5.18 -4.87 -23.14
C VAL A 9 4.01 -4.36 -23.98
N ILE A 10 4.11 -3.14 -24.53
CA ILE A 10 3.07 -2.58 -25.42
C ILE A 10 2.84 -3.49 -26.65
N ARG A 11 3.90 -3.99 -27.29
CA ARG A 11 3.73 -4.90 -28.44
C ARG A 11 2.96 -6.16 -28.05
N ARG A 12 3.24 -6.72 -26.87
CA ARG A 12 2.55 -7.92 -26.35
C ARG A 12 1.08 -7.67 -26.03
N THR A 13 0.64 -6.42 -25.76
CA THR A 13 -0.79 -6.12 -25.67
C THR A 13 -1.53 -6.34 -26.98
N GLU A 14 -0.84 -6.24 -28.13
CA GLU A 14 -1.41 -6.38 -29.46
C GLU A 14 -1.19 -7.78 -30.08
N THR A 15 -0.15 -8.50 -29.65
CA THR A 15 0.29 -9.76 -30.27
C THR A 15 0.14 -10.98 -29.36
N GLY A 16 -0.13 -10.80 -28.09
CA GLY A 16 -0.32 -11.89 -27.14
C GLY A 16 -1.53 -12.78 -27.47
N PRO A 17 -1.64 -13.96 -26.87
CA PRO A 17 -2.80 -14.85 -27.04
C PRO A 17 -4.11 -14.14 -26.67
N PHE A 18 -5.12 -14.29 -27.53
CA PHE A 18 -6.48 -13.83 -27.22
C PHE A 18 -7.14 -14.77 -26.22
N ILE A 19 -7.84 -14.19 -25.24
CA ILE A 19 -8.66 -14.90 -24.26
C ILE A 19 -9.81 -14.01 -23.83
N GLU A 20 -11.00 -14.58 -23.65
CA GLU A 20 -12.12 -13.84 -23.06
C GLU A 20 -11.82 -13.56 -21.56
N GLU A 21 -12.17 -12.37 -21.07
CA GLU A 21 -11.91 -11.97 -19.69
C GLU A 21 -12.45 -12.97 -18.67
N ARG A 22 -13.68 -13.47 -18.90
CA ARG A 22 -14.28 -14.49 -18.05
C ARG A 22 -13.47 -15.79 -17.99
N ASP A 23 -12.93 -16.21 -19.14
CA ASP A 23 -12.11 -17.43 -19.21
C ASP A 23 -10.76 -17.20 -18.53
N PHE A 24 -10.19 -16.01 -18.66
CA PHE A 24 -9.01 -15.63 -17.89
C PHE A 24 -9.27 -15.71 -16.38
N ASP A 25 -10.38 -15.13 -15.89
CA ASP A 25 -10.72 -15.13 -14.46
C ASP A 25 -10.95 -16.55 -13.90
N ILE A 26 -11.65 -17.40 -14.64
CA ILE A 26 -12.05 -18.72 -14.13
C ILE A 26 -11.01 -19.79 -14.44
N GLU A 27 -10.58 -19.89 -15.72
CA GLU A 27 -9.72 -20.99 -16.18
C GLU A 27 -8.26 -20.73 -15.86
N VAL A 28 -7.80 -19.47 -15.95
CA VAL A 28 -6.41 -19.12 -15.71
C VAL A 28 -6.20 -18.74 -14.23
N ILE A 29 -6.92 -17.75 -13.73
CA ILE A 29 -6.66 -17.22 -12.36
C ILE A 29 -7.16 -18.18 -11.31
N PHE A 30 -8.46 -18.42 -11.22
CA PHE A 30 -9.04 -19.18 -10.11
C PHE A 30 -8.50 -20.62 -10.04
N LYS A 31 -8.45 -21.33 -11.17
CA LYS A 31 -7.99 -22.73 -11.17
C LYS A 31 -6.48 -22.83 -10.88
N THR A 32 -5.66 -21.97 -11.49
CA THR A 32 -4.22 -22.02 -11.28
C THR A 32 -3.86 -21.68 -9.84
N ILE A 33 -4.42 -20.59 -9.27
CA ILE A 33 -4.17 -20.24 -7.87
C ILE A 33 -4.51 -21.39 -6.93
N ARG A 34 -5.71 -21.99 -7.10
CA ARG A 34 -6.14 -23.11 -6.27
C ARG A 34 -5.17 -24.30 -6.37
N GLY A 35 -4.77 -24.64 -7.60
CA GLY A 35 -3.81 -25.72 -7.82
C GLY A 35 -2.44 -25.44 -7.21
N LEU A 36 -1.97 -24.18 -7.28
CA LEU A 36 -0.68 -23.77 -6.70
C LEU A 36 -0.71 -23.75 -5.18
N VAL A 37 -1.77 -23.25 -4.57
CA VAL A 37 -1.96 -23.28 -3.12
C VAL A 37 -1.89 -24.72 -2.59
N GLU A 38 -2.60 -25.67 -3.25
CA GLU A 38 -2.56 -27.09 -2.90
C GLU A 38 -1.17 -27.70 -3.15
N LYS A 39 -0.55 -27.46 -4.32
CA LYS A 39 0.76 -27.97 -4.71
C LYS A 39 1.87 -27.57 -3.73
N TYR A 40 1.84 -26.33 -3.27
CA TYR A 40 2.87 -25.77 -2.39
C TYR A 40 2.53 -25.87 -0.90
N GLY A 41 1.35 -26.40 -0.54
CA GLY A 41 0.93 -26.60 0.85
C GLY A 41 0.81 -25.29 1.62
N ILE A 42 0.35 -24.22 0.96
CA ILE A 42 0.17 -22.91 1.60
C ILE A 42 -1.13 -22.95 2.38
N GLU A 43 -1.06 -22.76 3.69
CA GLU A 43 -2.19 -22.95 4.58
C GLU A 43 -2.29 -21.81 5.61
N TYR A 44 -3.46 -21.15 5.64
CA TYR A 44 -3.77 -20.09 6.60
C TYR A 44 -3.98 -20.66 8.02
N SER A 45 -3.46 -19.94 9.00
CA SER A 45 -3.70 -20.25 10.41
C SER A 45 -4.07 -18.98 11.18
N ARG A 46 -5.24 -19.00 11.84
CA ARG A 46 -5.71 -17.88 12.68
C ARG A 46 -4.79 -17.64 13.88
N ASP A 47 -4.13 -18.67 14.40
CA ASP A 47 -3.25 -18.58 15.57
C ASP A 47 -1.82 -18.16 15.20
N LYS A 48 -1.50 -18.10 13.91
CA LYS A 48 -0.17 -17.75 13.38
C LYS A 48 -0.29 -16.65 12.33
N LEU A 49 -0.76 -15.47 12.72
CA LEU A 49 -0.93 -14.32 11.83
C LEU A 49 0.41 -13.81 11.31
N ILE A 50 1.47 -13.92 12.11
CA ILE A 50 2.85 -13.77 11.68
C ILE A 50 3.49 -15.14 11.75
N THR A 51 3.68 -15.80 10.60
CA THR A 51 4.32 -17.10 10.55
C THR A 51 5.82 -16.97 10.71
N ALA A 52 6.42 -17.85 11.52
CA ALA A 52 7.87 -18.01 11.61
C ALA A 52 8.37 -19.18 10.74
N ASP A 53 7.55 -19.66 9.82
CA ASP A 53 7.85 -20.78 8.92
C ASP A 53 8.52 -20.27 7.64
N PRO A 54 9.86 -20.44 7.50
CA PRO A 54 10.59 -20.01 6.33
C PRO A 54 10.24 -20.83 5.08
N GLU A 55 9.84 -22.10 5.23
CA GLU A 55 9.52 -22.98 4.11
C GLU A 55 8.20 -22.54 3.45
N MET A 56 7.21 -22.13 4.25
CA MET A 56 5.96 -21.56 3.74
C MET A 56 6.19 -20.24 2.97
N ALA A 57 7.07 -19.36 3.46
CA ALA A 57 7.40 -18.12 2.75
C ALA A 57 8.11 -18.39 1.42
N ASP A 58 9.02 -19.35 1.38
CA ASP A 58 9.72 -19.75 0.16
C ASP A 58 8.76 -20.46 -0.81
N ALA A 59 7.86 -21.31 -0.32
CA ALA A 59 6.81 -21.96 -1.10
C ALA A 59 5.85 -20.92 -1.73
N ALA A 60 5.41 -19.94 -0.97
CA ALA A 60 4.58 -18.86 -1.47
C ALA A 60 5.26 -18.04 -2.58
N PHE A 61 6.57 -17.75 -2.42
CA PHE A 61 7.34 -17.07 -3.47
C PHE A 61 7.38 -17.90 -4.75
N GLN A 62 7.64 -19.22 -4.67
CA GLN A 62 7.66 -20.10 -5.83
C GLN A 62 6.29 -20.22 -6.48
N ALA A 63 5.22 -20.32 -5.69
CA ALA A 63 3.83 -20.33 -6.20
C ALA A 63 3.49 -19.04 -6.96
N GLY A 64 3.84 -17.87 -6.41
CA GLY A 64 3.62 -16.59 -7.07
C GLY A 64 4.44 -16.43 -8.36
N LEU A 65 5.69 -16.90 -8.37
CA LEU A 65 6.53 -16.89 -9.58
C LEU A 65 5.97 -17.82 -10.67
N GLU A 66 5.49 -19.01 -10.30
CA GLU A 66 4.85 -19.95 -11.22
C GLU A 66 3.53 -19.36 -11.77
N LEU A 67 2.71 -18.75 -10.92
CA LEU A 67 1.50 -18.04 -11.34
C LEU A 67 1.82 -16.90 -12.34
N ALA A 68 2.85 -16.11 -12.05
CA ALA A 68 3.26 -15.04 -12.96
C ALA A 68 3.72 -15.55 -14.33
N GLU A 69 4.39 -16.71 -14.37
CA GLU A 69 4.81 -17.37 -15.61
C GLU A 69 3.62 -17.94 -16.39
N GLU A 70 2.69 -18.64 -15.72
CA GLU A 70 1.55 -19.31 -16.35
C GLU A 70 0.47 -18.31 -16.81
N ALA A 71 0.11 -17.37 -15.93
CA ALA A 71 -0.97 -16.42 -16.21
C ALA A 71 -0.51 -15.19 -16.99
N GLY A 72 0.73 -14.70 -16.76
CA GLY A 72 1.09 -13.37 -17.24
C GLY A 72 0.14 -12.31 -16.68
N ILE A 73 -0.16 -11.30 -17.49
CA ILE A 73 -1.13 -10.25 -17.16
C ILE A 73 -2.11 -10.04 -18.32
N PHE A 74 -3.40 -9.92 -18.01
CA PHE A 74 -4.45 -9.72 -19.00
C PHE A 74 -4.63 -8.24 -19.34
N CYS A 75 -4.56 -7.88 -20.62
CA CYS A 75 -4.87 -6.54 -21.09
C CYS A 75 -6.36 -6.42 -21.42
N VAL A 76 -7.08 -5.61 -20.65
CA VAL A 76 -8.54 -5.44 -20.75
C VAL A 76 -8.94 -4.85 -22.12
N ASP A 77 -8.18 -3.86 -22.62
CA ASP A 77 -8.52 -3.18 -23.89
C ASP A 77 -8.41 -4.06 -25.12
N THR A 78 -7.56 -5.08 -25.09
CA THR A 78 -7.29 -5.93 -26.26
C THR A 78 -7.73 -7.37 -26.08
N SER A 79 -8.20 -7.75 -24.89
CA SER A 79 -8.53 -9.13 -24.52
C SER A 79 -7.38 -10.11 -24.78
N ARG A 80 -6.14 -9.70 -24.45
CA ARG A 80 -4.95 -10.49 -24.68
C ARG A 80 -4.13 -10.69 -23.42
N GLN A 81 -3.48 -11.85 -23.31
CA GLN A 81 -2.49 -12.13 -22.27
C GLN A 81 -1.13 -11.60 -22.69
N ILE A 82 -0.49 -10.83 -21.81
CA ILE A 82 0.91 -10.44 -21.90
C ILE A 82 1.70 -11.48 -21.12
N GLN A 83 2.26 -12.45 -21.81
CA GLN A 83 3.00 -13.56 -21.18
C GLN A 83 4.49 -13.25 -21.10
N PHE A 84 5.13 -13.81 -20.08
CA PHE A 84 6.57 -13.67 -19.81
C PHE A 84 7.18 -15.04 -19.53
N SER A 85 8.39 -15.26 -20.05
CA SER A 85 9.18 -16.42 -19.67
C SER A 85 9.73 -16.28 -18.24
N ARG A 86 10.01 -17.40 -17.60
CA ARG A 86 10.64 -17.41 -16.27
C ARG A 86 11.96 -16.60 -16.24
N GLU A 87 12.73 -16.64 -17.32
CA GLU A 87 13.98 -15.88 -17.44
C GLU A 87 13.73 -14.37 -17.42
N GLU A 88 12.68 -13.89 -18.13
CA GLU A 88 12.28 -12.49 -18.14
C GLU A 88 11.81 -12.01 -16.75
N LEU A 89 11.02 -12.85 -16.05
CA LEU A 89 10.55 -12.56 -14.69
C LEU A 89 11.72 -12.48 -13.70
N LEU A 90 12.63 -13.44 -13.74
CA LEU A 90 13.82 -13.44 -12.89
C LEU A 90 14.76 -12.26 -13.20
N TYR A 91 14.83 -11.84 -14.46
CA TYR A 91 15.56 -10.63 -14.83
C TYR A 91 14.91 -9.39 -14.24
N GLY A 92 13.57 -9.25 -14.29
CA GLY A 92 12.83 -8.16 -13.66
C GLY A 92 13.12 -8.05 -12.16
N LEU A 93 13.06 -9.18 -11.46
CA LEU A 93 13.41 -9.26 -10.03
C LEU A 93 14.85 -8.81 -9.74
N LYS A 94 15.80 -9.24 -10.56
CA LYS A 94 17.21 -8.88 -10.42
C LYS A 94 17.48 -7.40 -10.70
N ALA A 95 16.73 -6.81 -11.65
CA ALA A 95 16.88 -5.42 -12.07
C ALA A 95 16.15 -4.43 -11.15
N ALA A 96 15.26 -4.90 -10.28
CA ALA A 96 14.50 -4.07 -9.36
C ALA A 96 15.42 -3.25 -8.44
N PRO A 97 15.11 -1.97 -8.19
CA PRO A 97 15.90 -1.15 -7.28
C PRO A 97 15.78 -1.69 -5.84
N ARG A 98 16.90 -1.75 -5.14
CA ARG A 98 16.94 -2.14 -3.71
C ARG A 98 17.08 -0.95 -2.77
N GLU A 99 17.40 0.20 -3.32
CA GLU A 99 17.53 1.47 -2.60
C GLU A 99 17.09 2.61 -3.49
N LEU A 100 16.31 3.54 -2.94
CA LEU A 100 15.94 4.80 -3.57
C LEU A 100 16.32 5.95 -2.65
N ARG A 101 16.97 6.99 -3.21
CA ARG A 101 17.20 8.26 -2.52
C ARG A 101 16.16 9.26 -2.98
N ILE A 102 15.30 9.67 -2.07
CA ILE A 102 14.08 10.42 -2.36
C ILE A 102 13.98 11.66 -1.49
N GLY A 103 13.20 12.64 -1.95
CA GLY A 103 13.13 13.94 -1.31
C GLY A 103 14.38 14.79 -1.53
N SER A 104 14.44 15.95 -0.91
CA SER A 104 15.54 16.90 -1.08
C SER A 104 15.90 17.65 0.20
N GLY A 105 17.13 18.20 0.24
CA GLY A 105 17.62 18.97 1.39
C GLY A 105 17.56 18.19 2.69
N LYS A 106 17.03 18.79 3.75
CA LYS A 106 16.87 18.16 5.07
C LYS A 106 15.86 17.02 5.11
N ASP A 107 14.95 16.98 4.13
CA ASP A 107 13.90 15.97 4.04
C ASP A 107 14.30 14.79 3.15
N GLN A 108 15.55 14.77 2.65
CA GLN A 108 16.05 13.62 1.88
C GLN A 108 16.07 12.37 2.76
N ARG A 109 15.60 11.26 2.21
CA ARG A 109 15.51 9.95 2.87
C ARG A 109 16.03 8.86 1.95
N VAL A 110 16.33 7.71 2.57
CA VAL A 110 16.71 6.48 1.86
C VAL A 110 15.67 5.42 2.15
N LEU A 111 14.99 5.00 1.10
CA LEU A 111 14.03 3.88 1.14
C LEU A 111 14.75 2.63 0.64
N ARG A 112 14.73 1.54 1.43
CA ARG A 112 15.45 0.30 1.14
C ARG A 112 14.53 -0.91 1.13
N ALA A 113 14.86 -1.87 0.29
CA ALA A 113 14.29 -3.20 0.38
C ALA A 113 14.70 -3.86 1.70
N SER A 114 13.76 -4.52 2.35
CA SER A 114 14.05 -5.35 3.51
C SER A 114 14.66 -6.68 3.10
N VAL A 115 15.63 -7.15 3.87
CA VAL A 115 16.32 -8.43 3.66
C VAL A 115 16.14 -9.28 4.90
N TYR A 116 15.72 -10.53 4.73
CA TYR A 116 15.52 -11.45 5.85
C TYR A 116 16.77 -11.58 6.73
N GLY A 117 16.56 -11.53 8.04
CA GLY A 117 17.65 -11.58 9.01
C GLY A 117 18.46 -10.29 9.16
N GLN A 118 18.12 -9.23 8.44
CA GLN A 118 18.75 -7.93 8.58
C GLN A 118 17.75 -6.89 9.12
N THR A 119 18.21 -6.05 10.05
CA THR A 119 17.38 -4.94 10.53
C THR A 119 17.33 -3.84 9.48
N CYS A 120 16.12 -3.44 9.09
CA CYS A 120 15.89 -2.31 8.20
C CYS A 120 15.16 -1.21 8.96
N ARG A 121 15.73 0.02 8.96
CA ARG A 121 15.02 1.16 9.53
C ARG A 121 13.68 1.32 8.81
N PRO A 122 12.55 1.40 9.53
CA PRO A 122 11.27 1.61 8.88
C PRO A 122 11.25 2.95 8.14
N PHE A 123 10.63 2.96 6.97
CA PHE A 123 10.32 4.17 6.21
C PHE A 123 8.82 4.41 6.34
N ILE A 124 8.43 5.57 6.83
CA ILE A 124 7.06 5.88 7.20
C ILE A 124 6.40 6.74 6.13
N TRP A 125 5.44 6.16 5.42
CA TRP A 125 4.53 6.88 4.55
C TRP A 125 3.28 7.23 5.33
N ALA A 126 2.99 8.50 5.53
CA ALA A 126 1.81 8.91 6.26
C ALA A 126 0.87 9.71 5.38
N GLY A 127 -0.42 9.51 5.60
CA GLY A 127 -1.45 10.25 4.93
C GLY A 127 -2.70 9.41 4.71
N PHE A 128 -3.71 10.05 4.22
CA PHE A 128 -5.05 9.53 4.17
C PHE A 128 -5.36 8.93 2.80
N SER A 129 -4.47 8.06 2.32
CA SER A 129 -4.54 7.44 0.99
C SER A 129 -5.92 6.85 0.71
N GLY A 130 -6.46 7.13 -0.48
CA GLY A 130 -7.76 6.66 -0.93
C GLY A 130 -8.98 7.29 -0.26
N ALA A 131 -8.81 8.15 0.76
CA ALA A 131 -9.95 8.76 1.45
C ALA A 131 -10.62 9.83 0.60
N PRO A 132 -11.97 9.79 0.46
CA PRO A 132 -12.72 10.81 -0.25
C PRO A 132 -12.77 12.11 0.56
N MET A 133 -12.27 13.20 -0.01
CA MET A 133 -12.18 14.48 0.70
C MET A 133 -12.81 15.64 -0.07
N THR A 134 -13.34 16.59 0.69
CA THR A 134 -13.58 17.95 0.19
C THR A 134 -12.29 18.76 0.21
N GLU A 135 -12.22 19.86 -0.53
CA GLU A 135 -11.06 20.76 -0.49
C GLU A 135 -10.74 21.26 0.93
N GLN A 136 -11.77 21.56 1.70
CA GLN A 136 -11.62 22.00 3.09
C GLN A 136 -11.00 20.91 3.96
N THR A 137 -11.55 19.71 3.94
CA THR A 137 -11.04 18.57 4.73
C THR A 137 -9.62 18.25 4.33
N PHE A 138 -9.31 18.20 3.03
CA PHE A 138 -7.98 17.95 2.51
C PHE A 138 -6.94 18.92 3.06
N ARG A 139 -7.17 20.23 2.94
CA ARG A 139 -6.25 21.26 3.42
C ARG A 139 -6.05 21.26 4.93
N GLN A 140 -7.08 20.87 5.67
CA GLN A 140 -7.02 20.80 7.13
C GLN A 140 -6.22 19.59 7.61
N THR A 141 -6.49 18.42 7.05
CA THR A 141 -5.89 17.16 7.53
C THR A 141 -4.44 17.00 7.14
N ILE A 142 -4.08 17.37 5.91
CA ILE A 142 -2.73 17.11 5.36
C ILE A 142 -1.60 17.69 6.22
N ARG A 143 -1.81 18.86 6.82
CA ARG A 143 -0.81 19.52 7.68
C ARG A 143 -0.48 18.70 8.92
N SER A 144 -1.46 18.01 9.49
CA SER A 144 -1.24 17.21 10.70
C SER A 144 -0.28 16.05 10.45
N TYR A 145 -0.32 15.46 9.27
CA TYR A 145 0.63 14.38 8.89
C TYR A 145 2.04 14.91 8.65
N ILE A 146 2.16 16.06 7.98
CA ILE A 146 3.46 16.69 7.69
C ILE A 146 4.18 17.10 8.97
N LYS A 147 3.46 17.46 10.01
CA LYS A 147 4.01 17.83 11.32
C LYS A 147 4.63 16.68 12.09
N GLU A 148 4.26 15.45 11.77
CA GLU A 148 4.80 14.30 12.51
C GLU A 148 6.28 14.05 12.17
N PRO A 149 7.17 14.11 13.17
CA PRO A 149 8.61 14.14 12.90
C PRO A 149 9.18 12.83 12.37
N LEU A 150 8.51 11.70 12.66
CA LEU A 150 8.93 10.36 12.21
C LEU A 150 8.37 9.99 10.83
N VAL A 151 7.55 10.84 10.23
CA VAL A 151 7.01 10.63 8.88
C VAL A 151 8.07 11.00 7.85
N ASP A 152 8.39 10.09 6.95
CA ASP A 152 9.43 10.22 5.92
C ASP A 152 8.87 10.68 4.57
N ALA A 153 7.64 10.27 4.22
CA ALA A 153 6.95 10.62 2.98
C ALA A 153 5.45 10.83 3.21
N LEU A 154 4.81 11.57 2.31
CA LEU A 154 3.40 11.87 2.39
C LEU A 154 2.61 11.07 1.35
N GLY A 155 1.62 10.30 1.80
CA GLY A 155 0.44 9.94 1.04
C GLY A 155 -0.68 10.95 1.36
N HIS A 156 -1.72 11.02 0.54
CA HIS A 156 -2.83 11.94 0.81
C HIS A 156 -4.16 11.39 0.26
N GLY A 157 -5.27 12.02 0.61
CA GLY A 157 -6.58 11.61 0.13
C GLY A 157 -6.90 12.16 -1.25
N SER A 158 -8.04 11.76 -1.76
CA SER A 158 -8.53 12.14 -3.08
C SER A 158 -9.58 13.25 -2.99
N LEU A 159 -9.47 14.29 -3.82
CA LEU A 159 -10.50 15.30 -3.95
C LEU A 159 -11.69 14.76 -4.75
N HIS A 160 -12.80 14.51 -4.08
CA HIS A 160 -14.05 14.07 -4.70
C HIS A 160 -14.97 15.22 -5.12
N VAL A 161 -14.72 16.42 -4.61
CA VAL A 161 -15.45 17.64 -4.95
C VAL A 161 -14.44 18.76 -5.11
N VAL A 162 -14.50 19.49 -6.23
CA VAL A 162 -13.68 20.67 -6.51
C VAL A 162 -14.57 21.78 -7.04
N ASP A 163 -14.39 22.99 -6.52
CA ASP A 163 -15.24 24.16 -6.86
C ASP A 163 -16.76 23.85 -6.69
N GLY A 164 -17.12 23.02 -5.70
CA GLY A 164 -18.48 22.58 -5.42
C GLY A 164 -19.07 21.53 -6.37
N ILE A 165 -18.29 21.00 -7.32
CA ILE A 165 -18.72 20.01 -8.30
C ILE A 165 -18.04 18.68 -8.05
N GLY A 166 -18.82 17.56 -8.08
CA GLY A 166 -18.29 16.22 -7.91
C GLY A 166 -17.35 15.80 -9.05
N VAL A 167 -16.19 15.30 -8.71
CA VAL A 167 -15.21 14.74 -9.67
C VAL A 167 -15.73 13.40 -10.18
N ARG A 168 -15.91 13.27 -11.49
CA ARG A 168 -16.33 12.02 -12.12
C ARG A 168 -15.20 11.45 -12.95
N THR A 169 -15.07 10.14 -12.94
CA THR A 169 -14.11 9.38 -13.74
C THR A 169 -14.18 9.78 -15.23
N GLY A 170 -13.04 10.07 -15.82
CA GLY A 170 -12.90 10.45 -17.22
C GLY A 170 -13.40 11.88 -17.55
N SER A 171 -13.80 12.66 -16.54
CA SER A 171 -14.24 14.04 -16.75
C SER A 171 -13.06 15.03 -16.71
N PRO A 172 -13.24 16.26 -17.28
CA PRO A 172 -12.24 17.32 -17.18
C PRO A 172 -11.90 17.70 -15.73
N LEU A 173 -12.77 17.35 -14.76
CA LEU A 173 -12.55 17.64 -13.34
C LEU A 173 -11.45 16.78 -12.72
N GLU A 174 -11.10 15.63 -13.26
CA GLU A 174 -9.91 14.91 -12.82
C GLU A 174 -8.64 15.75 -12.99
N VAL A 175 -8.49 16.43 -14.13
CA VAL A 175 -7.37 17.36 -14.37
C VAL A 175 -7.34 18.51 -13.36
N ARG A 176 -8.51 19.07 -13.09
CA ARG A 176 -8.65 20.18 -12.12
C ARG A 176 -8.34 19.72 -10.70
N ALA A 177 -8.90 18.57 -10.31
CA ALA A 177 -8.76 18.01 -8.97
C ALA A 177 -7.28 17.65 -8.67
N THR A 178 -6.59 16.96 -9.56
CA THR A 178 -5.19 16.57 -9.35
C THR A 178 -4.26 17.78 -9.29
N ARG A 179 -4.46 18.79 -10.11
CA ARG A 179 -3.68 20.03 -10.01
C ARG A 179 -3.93 20.75 -8.68
N GLN A 180 -5.18 20.84 -8.27
CA GLN A 180 -5.56 21.46 -7.00
C GLN A 180 -5.02 20.69 -5.80
N GLU A 181 -5.10 19.37 -5.83
CA GLU A 181 -4.51 18.45 -4.87
C GLU A 181 -3.01 18.77 -4.67
N LEU A 182 -2.22 18.76 -5.73
CA LEU A 182 -0.78 19.02 -5.64
C LEU A 182 -0.44 20.46 -5.22
N MET A 183 -1.26 21.42 -5.57
CA MET A 183 -1.10 22.79 -5.05
C MET A 183 -1.27 22.82 -3.53
N TYR A 184 -2.27 22.15 -2.99
CA TYR A 184 -2.50 22.05 -1.54
C TYR A 184 -1.39 21.27 -0.83
N VAL A 185 -0.91 20.17 -1.42
CA VAL A 185 0.25 19.42 -0.90
C VAL A 185 1.46 20.32 -0.77
N ARG A 186 1.83 21.01 -1.84
CA ARG A 186 3.02 21.88 -1.86
C ARG A 186 2.87 23.07 -0.90
N GLU A 187 1.70 23.70 -0.85
CA GLU A 187 1.40 24.78 0.13
C GLU A 187 1.63 24.27 1.56
N ALA A 188 1.09 23.10 1.89
CA ALA A 188 1.20 22.52 3.22
C ALA A 188 2.65 22.15 3.56
N LEU A 189 3.41 21.55 2.63
CA LEU A 189 4.82 21.22 2.82
C LEU A 189 5.67 22.49 3.10
N TRP A 190 5.44 23.56 2.36
CA TRP A 190 6.11 24.84 2.61
C TRP A 190 5.73 25.44 3.96
N ARG A 191 4.45 25.45 4.28
CA ARG A 191 3.93 26.01 5.53
C ARG A 191 4.48 25.31 6.77
N GLU A 192 4.60 23.98 6.71
CA GLU A 192 5.13 23.18 7.84
C GLU A 192 6.66 23.01 7.77
N GLY A 193 7.33 23.74 6.86
CA GLY A 193 8.79 23.79 6.78
C GLY A 193 9.45 22.50 6.28
N ARG A 194 8.75 21.69 5.49
CA ARG A 194 9.23 20.43 4.91
C ARG A 194 9.11 20.39 3.37
N PRO A 195 9.59 21.43 2.64
CA PRO A 195 9.40 21.55 1.19
C PRO A 195 10.07 20.46 0.37
N GLY A 196 11.03 19.73 0.95
CA GLY A 196 11.74 18.63 0.30
C GLY A 196 11.19 17.24 0.60
N MET A 197 10.12 17.13 1.39
CA MET A 197 9.49 15.86 1.71
C MET A 197 8.87 15.22 0.47
N PRO A 198 9.19 13.93 0.18
CA PRO A 198 8.60 13.25 -0.96
C PRO A 198 7.11 12.94 -0.72
N TYR A 199 6.36 12.81 -1.81
CA TYR A 199 4.93 12.51 -1.76
C TYR A 199 4.48 11.64 -2.93
N VAL A 200 3.34 11.00 -2.77
CA VAL A 200 2.59 10.34 -3.84
C VAL A 200 1.63 11.35 -4.45
N ALA A 201 1.41 11.29 -5.74
CA ALA A 201 0.60 12.28 -6.44
C ALA A 201 -0.53 11.64 -7.26
N ALA A 202 -1.46 12.53 -7.67
CA ALA A 202 -2.58 12.27 -8.57
C ALA A 202 -3.61 11.25 -8.06
N GLU A 203 -3.79 11.13 -6.74
CA GLU A 203 -4.78 10.23 -6.15
C GLU A 203 -6.24 10.62 -6.47
N SER A 204 -6.49 11.86 -6.90
CA SER A 204 -7.82 12.33 -7.32
C SER A 204 -8.18 11.93 -8.76
N SER A 205 -7.32 11.19 -9.48
CA SER A 205 -7.58 10.74 -10.84
C SER A 205 -7.60 9.21 -10.91
N THR A 206 -8.73 8.66 -11.35
CA THR A 206 -8.85 7.23 -11.62
C THR A 206 -8.37 6.85 -13.01
N THR A 207 -8.37 7.80 -13.97
CA THR A 207 -7.83 7.64 -15.32
C THR A 207 -6.42 8.26 -15.43
N ALA A 208 -5.80 8.15 -16.59
CA ALA A 208 -4.50 8.79 -16.85
C ALA A 208 -4.59 10.33 -17.02
N LEU A 209 -5.78 10.91 -17.10
CA LEU A 209 -5.95 12.36 -17.37
C LEU A 209 -5.27 13.25 -16.34
N GLY A 210 -5.51 12.96 -15.07
CA GLY A 210 -4.93 13.75 -13.98
C GLY A 210 -3.43 13.53 -13.84
N ASP A 211 -2.97 12.30 -14.00
CA ASP A 211 -1.55 11.97 -13.96
C ASP A 211 -0.78 12.72 -15.06
N LEU A 212 -1.24 12.63 -16.30
CA LEU A 212 -0.63 13.37 -17.43
C LEU A 212 -0.64 14.89 -17.20
N ALA A 213 -1.67 15.41 -16.54
CA ALA A 213 -1.79 16.84 -16.27
C ALA A 213 -0.86 17.35 -15.16
N THR A 214 -0.31 16.44 -14.34
CA THR A 214 0.48 16.75 -13.15
C THR A 214 1.89 16.18 -13.16
N MET A 215 2.19 15.18 -13.99
CA MET A 215 3.54 14.66 -14.22
C MET A 215 4.38 15.66 -15.01
N HIS A 216 4.65 16.78 -14.38
CA HIS A 216 5.42 17.88 -14.92
C HIS A 216 6.24 18.52 -13.78
N PRO A 217 7.48 18.96 -14.02
CA PRO A 217 8.35 19.52 -12.98
C PRO A 217 7.74 20.64 -12.13
N ASP A 218 6.80 21.40 -12.68
CA ASP A 218 6.11 22.48 -11.96
C ASP A 218 5.11 21.95 -10.91
N PHE A 219 4.58 20.74 -11.08
CA PHE A 219 3.65 20.12 -10.15
C PHE A 219 4.32 18.98 -9.38
N MET A 220 5.02 18.11 -10.08
CA MET A 220 5.58 16.89 -9.54
C MET A 220 7.04 16.74 -10.00
N PRO A 221 8.00 17.21 -9.21
CA PRO A 221 9.42 17.02 -9.49
C PRO A 221 9.78 15.52 -9.57
N ALA A 222 10.78 15.20 -10.39
CA ALA A 222 11.36 13.86 -10.44
C ALA A 222 11.76 13.36 -9.04
N GLY A 223 11.64 12.05 -8.82
CA GLY A 223 11.93 11.43 -7.53
C GLY A 223 10.74 11.42 -6.54
N ASN A 224 9.57 11.89 -6.96
CA ASN A 224 8.30 11.64 -6.28
C ASN A 224 7.65 10.38 -6.85
N PHE A 225 6.48 10.04 -6.35
CA PHE A 225 5.81 8.78 -6.63
C PHE A 225 4.39 8.98 -7.12
N HIS A 226 3.91 8.00 -7.89
CA HIS A 226 2.48 7.87 -8.15
C HIS A 226 2.07 6.39 -8.17
N PHE A 227 0.77 6.13 -7.96
CA PHE A 227 0.24 4.78 -8.00
C PHE A 227 -0.11 4.34 -9.41
N VAL A 228 0.35 3.14 -9.76
CA VAL A 228 -0.13 2.40 -10.94
C VAL A 228 -0.69 1.08 -10.45
N PRO A 229 -2.01 0.94 -10.30
CA PRO A 229 -2.59 -0.30 -9.80
C PRO A 229 -2.50 -1.42 -10.85
N THR A 230 -2.12 -2.62 -10.39
CA THR A 230 -2.47 -3.85 -11.10
C THR A 230 -3.93 -4.14 -10.80
N LEU A 231 -4.78 -4.18 -11.83
CA LEU A 231 -6.20 -4.49 -11.68
C LEU A 231 -6.39 -5.95 -11.29
N ASN A 232 -7.46 -6.23 -10.56
CA ASN A 232 -7.76 -7.57 -10.02
C ASN A 232 -8.43 -8.47 -11.07
N GLU A 233 -8.03 -9.71 -11.17
CA GLU A 233 -6.76 -10.26 -10.70
C GLU A 233 -5.79 -10.32 -11.88
N LEU A 234 -4.57 -9.81 -11.71
CA LEU A 234 -3.53 -9.77 -12.75
C LEU A 234 -4.00 -9.16 -14.09
N LYS A 235 -4.63 -7.98 -14.03
CA LYS A 235 -5.11 -7.26 -15.23
C LYS A 235 -4.46 -5.87 -15.34
N VAL A 236 -4.40 -5.37 -16.56
CA VAL A 236 -3.92 -4.03 -16.91
C VAL A 236 -4.78 -3.46 -18.04
N ASP A 237 -4.84 -2.14 -18.13
CA ASP A 237 -5.47 -1.43 -19.24
C ASP A 237 -4.55 -0.34 -19.82
N TYR A 238 -4.95 0.25 -20.91
CA TYR A 238 -4.18 1.32 -21.55
C TYR A 238 -4.09 2.58 -20.67
N GLN A 239 -5.02 2.80 -19.76
CA GLN A 239 -4.91 3.91 -18.80
C GLN A 239 -3.70 3.72 -17.89
N ARG A 240 -3.49 2.51 -17.34
CA ARG A 240 -2.36 2.16 -16.47
C ARG A 240 -1.04 2.17 -17.23
N LEU A 241 -1.04 1.64 -18.45
CA LEU A 241 0.16 1.70 -19.30
C LEU A 241 0.51 3.13 -19.71
N THR A 242 -0.47 4.01 -19.93
CA THR A 242 -0.25 5.43 -20.19
C THR A 242 0.37 6.14 -18.97
N LYS A 243 -0.16 5.87 -17.77
CA LYS A 243 0.46 6.36 -16.53
C LYS A 243 1.92 5.93 -16.41
N THR A 244 2.19 4.65 -16.67
CA THR A 244 3.54 4.08 -16.62
C THR A 244 4.49 4.78 -17.59
N MET A 245 4.06 5.00 -18.84
CA MET A 245 4.86 5.69 -19.85
C MET A 245 5.21 7.11 -19.41
N ALA A 246 4.22 7.87 -18.98
CA ALA A 246 4.42 9.26 -18.55
C ALA A 246 5.38 9.35 -17.35
N ALA A 247 5.19 8.51 -16.33
CA ALA A 247 6.08 8.49 -15.17
C ALA A 247 7.53 8.16 -15.55
N TYR A 248 7.72 7.18 -16.44
CA TYR A 248 9.04 6.80 -16.92
C TYR A 248 9.75 7.95 -17.64
N GLU A 249 9.03 8.68 -18.50
CA GLU A 249 9.60 9.83 -19.25
C GLU A 249 9.96 11.01 -18.34
N TYR A 250 9.22 11.23 -17.26
CA TYR A 250 9.45 12.33 -16.32
C TYR A 250 10.30 11.97 -15.11
N GLY A 251 10.79 10.72 -15.00
CA GLY A 251 11.64 10.29 -13.89
C GLY A 251 10.89 10.21 -12.56
N ILE A 252 9.60 9.88 -12.60
CA ILE A 252 8.72 9.67 -11.46
C ILE A 252 8.69 8.18 -11.15
N TYR A 253 8.73 7.82 -9.87
CA TYR A 253 8.71 6.43 -9.45
C TYR A 253 7.29 5.87 -9.45
N ASN A 254 7.11 4.72 -10.10
CA ASN A 254 5.85 3.97 -10.05
C ASN A 254 5.78 3.11 -8.79
N ILE A 255 4.68 3.22 -8.06
CA ILE A 255 4.27 2.29 -7.02
C ILE A 255 3.24 1.34 -7.65
N ASN A 256 3.58 0.07 -7.78
CA ASN A 256 2.60 -0.94 -8.18
C ASN A 256 1.67 -1.22 -7.00
N LEU A 257 0.44 -0.72 -7.08
CA LEU A 257 -0.60 -0.94 -6.08
C LEU A 257 -1.32 -2.25 -6.39
N VAL A 258 -1.40 -3.15 -5.43
CA VAL A 258 -2.06 -4.47 -5.57
C VAL A 258 -3.05 -4.68 -4.44
N ASP A 259 -4.33 -4.65 -4.81
CA ASP A 259 -5.47 -4.85 -3.90
C ASP A 259 -6.04 -6.27 -4.09
N ALA A 260 -5.31 -7.29 -3.66
CA ALA A 260 -5.82 -8.66 -3.74
C ALA A 260 -7.08 -8.83 -2.86
N ILE A 261 -8.18 -9.30 -3.44
CA ILE A 261 -9.45 -9.42 -2.71
C ILE A 261 -9.60 -10.82 -2.12
N ILE A 262 -9.47 -10.90 -0.80
CA ILE A 262 -9.76 -12.13 -0.05
C ILE A 262 -11.26 -12.43 -0.15
N GLY A 263 -11.60 -13.61 -0.69
CA GLY A 263 -12.97 -13.98 -1.03
C GLY A 263 -13.41 -13.59 -2.44
N GLY A 264 -12.49 -13.08 -3.28
CA GLY A 264 -12.64 -12.87 -4.72
C GLY A 264 -12.16 -14.06 -5.55
N TYR A 265 -11.71 -13.82 -6.79
CA TYR A 265 -11.19 -14.88 -7.67
C TYR A 265 -9.89 -15.51 -7.16
N ALA A 266 -9.11 -14.78 -6.37
CA ALA A 266 -7.95 -15.33 -5.68
C ALA A 266 -8.31 -16.37 -4.60
N GLY A 267 -9.57 -16.43 -4.15
CA GLY A 267 -10.02 -17.34 -3.09
C GLY A 267 -9.72 -16.80 -1.69
N GLY A 268 -9.17 -17.65 -0.81
CA GLY A 268 -8.82 -17.30 0.58
C GLY A 268 -7.55 -16.44 0.70
N PRO A 269 -7.10 -16.22 1.94
CA PRO A 269 -5.87 -15.46 2.19
C PRO A 269 -4.63 -16.07 1.55
N GLU A 270 -4.59 -17.40 1.38
CA GLU A 270 -3.52 -18.14 0.70
C GLU A 270 -3.39 -17.70 -0.76
N GLY A 271 -4.51 -17.72 -1.48
CA GLY A 271 -4.53 -17.30 -2.87
C GLY A 271 -4.31 -15.80 -3.04
N ALA A 272 -4.78 -14.98 -2.11
CA ALA A 272 -4.51 -13.54 -2.09
C ALA A 272 -3.01 -13.26 -1.92
N ALA A 273 -2.30 -14.01 -1.09
CA ALA A 273 -0.84 -13.90 -0.96
C ALA A 273 -0.13 -14.32 -2.26
N VAL A 274 -0.51 -15.45 -2.87
CA VAL A 274 0.09 -15.95 -4.12
C VAL A 274 -0.12 -14.97 -5.27
N VAL A 275 -1.34 -14.46 -5.45
CA VAL A 275 -1.63 -13.50 -6.53
C VAL A 275 -0.93 -12.15 -6.33
N THR A 276 -0.78 -11.70 -5.07
CA THR A 276 -0.02 -10.48 -4.76
C THR A 276 1.45 -10.64 -5.11
N ILE A 277 2.06 -11.79 -4.79
CA ILE A 277 3.46 -12.08 -5.17
C ILE A 277 3.60 -12.06 -6.70
N ALA A 278 2.70 -12.73 -7.43
CA ALA A 278 2.70 -12.72 -8.89
C ALA A 278 2.55 -11.31 -9.47
N ALA A 279 1.61 -10.52 -8.94
CA ALA A 279 1.37 -9.14 -9.35
C ALA A 279 2.59 -8.23 -9.09
N PHE A 280 3.31 -8.43 -7.98
CA PHE A 280 4.55 -7.69 -7.71
C PHE A 280 5.63 -8.03 -8.73
N ILE A 281 5.84 -9.31 -9.02
CA ILE A 281 6.81 -9.76 -10.03
C ILE A 281 6.49 -9.18 -11.40
N LEU A 282 5.24 -9.29 -11.85
CA LEU A 282 4.77 -8.74 -13.12
C LEU A 282 4.85 -7.21 -13.18
N GLY A 283 4.50 -6.54 -12.09
CA GLY A 283 4.54 -5.08 -11.97
C GLY A 283 5.94 -4.48 -12.16
N LEU A 284 7.00 -5.19 -11.80
CA LEU A 284 8.38 -4.77 -12.07
C LEU A 284 8.65 -4.58 -13.56
N ILE A 285 7.99 -5.37 -14.40
CA ILE A 285 8.17 -5.34 -15.86
C ILE A 285 7.09 -4.45 -16.50
N VAL A 286 5.82 -4.73 -16.21
CA VAL A 286 4.65 -4.10 -16.85
C VAL A 286 4.48 -2.63 -16.42
N HIS A 287 4.64 -2.36 -15.12
CA HIS A 287 4.51 -1.00 -14.56
C HIS A 287 5.85 -0.32 -14.31
N ARG A 288 6.98 -0.95 -14.62
CA ARG A 288 8.31 -0.43 -14.30
C ARG A 288 8.39 -0.01 -12.83
N ALA A 289 7.76 -0.78 -11.97
CA ALA A 289 7.59 -0.45 -10.56
C ALA A 289 8.94 -0.35 -9.85
N SER A 290 9.10 0.73 -9.08
CA SER A 290 10.24 0.90 -8.18
C SER A 290 9.90 0.50 -6.75
N VAL A 291 8.61 0.50 -6.42
CA VAL A 291 8.03 0.11 -5.14
C VAL A 291 6.77 -0.71 -5.42
N SER A 292 6.48 -1.70 -4.60
CA SER A 292 5.24 -2.47 -4.66
C SER A 292 4.45 -2.31 -3.37
N LEU A 293 3.16 -2.03 -3.49
CA LEU A 293 2.27 -1.83 -2.36
C LEU A 293 1.31 -3.00 -2.20
N CYS A 294 1.33 -3.61 -1.02
CA CYS A 294 0.46 -4.72 -0.62
C CYS A 294 -0.78 -4.19 0.10
N HIS A 295 -1.96 -4.51 -0.44
CA HIS A 295 -3.25 -4.14 0.15
C HIS A 295 -4.24 -5.32 0.06
N PRO A 296 -4.04 -6.42 0.82
CA PRO A 296 -4.98 -7.53 0.79
C PRO A 296 -6.26 -7.15 1.54
N ALA A 297 -7.27 -6.74 0.78
CA ALA A 297 -8.56 -6.31 1.32
C ALA A 297 -9.52 -7.50 1.45
N HIS A 298 -10.24 -7.58 2.58
CA HIS A 298 -11.27 -8.58 2.74
C HIS A 298 -12.56 -8.13 2.02
N ASN A 299 -13.20 -9.00 1.22
CA ASN A 299 -14.38 -8.66 0.41
C ASN A 299 -15.60 -8.19 1.22
N LYS A 300 -15.65 -8.56 2.50
CA LYS A 300 -16.74 -8.21 3.43
C LYS A 300 -16.36 -7.00 4.30
N TRP A 301 -15.09 -6.91 4.69
CA TRP A 301 -14.57 -5.86 5.57
C TRP A 301 -13.54 -5.05 4.80
N VAL A 302 -13.89 -3.85 4.38
CA VAL A 302 -13.02 -3.02 3.54
C VAL A 302 -11.93 -2.40 4.41
N SER A 303 -10.98 -3.23 4.85
CA SER A 303 -9.81 -2.85 5.66
C SER A 303 -8.71 -3.91 5.52
N THR A 304 -7.51 -3.60 5.98
CA THR A 304 -6.36 -4.53 6.06
C THR A 304 -6.13 -5.05 7.47
N SER A 305 -7.05 -4.78 8.39
CA SER A 305 -7.01 -5.24 9.79
C SER A 305 -7.59 -6.62 10.09
N PRO A 306 -8.40 -7.28 9.20
CA PRO A 306 -8.81 -8.65 9.44
C PRO A 306 -7.64 -9.62 9.53
N PRO A 307 -7.79 -10.70 10.33
CA PRO A 307 -6.74 -11.72 10.49
C PRO A 307 -6.21 -12.28 9.18
N GLU A 308 -7.11 -12.51 8.22
CA GLU A 308 -6.79 -13.04 6.89
C GLU A 308 -5.92 -12.07 6.08
N SER A 309 -6.20 -10.78 6.17
CA SER A 309 -5.42 -9.72 5.51
C SER A 309 -4.03 -9.58 6.13
N ILE A 310 -3.95 -9.58 7.46
CA ILE A 310 -2.69 -9.53 8.21
C ILE A 310 -1.81 -10.72 7.85
N TRP A 311 -2.39 -11.93 7.80
CA TRP A 311 -1.65 -13.15 7.45
C TRP A 311 -1.16 -13.13 5.99
N ALA A 312 -2.00 -12.74 5.04
CA ALA A 312 -1.61 -12.69 3.63
C ALA A 312 -0.46 -11.69 3.42
N GLU A 313 -0.54 -10.53 4.03
CA GLU A 313 0.51 -9.50 3.93
C GLU A 313 1.82 -9.94 4.59
N ASN A 314 1.75 -10.59 5.76
CA ASN A 314 2.90 -11.20 6.39
C ASN A 314 3.64 -12.15 5.44
N LEU A 315 2.90 -13.04 4.78
CA LEU A 315 3.48 -14.04 3.88
C LEU A 315 4.13 -13.40 2.66
N VAL A 316 3.49 -12.40 2.05
CA VAL A 316 4.04 -11.63 0.91
C VAL A 316 5.35 -10.94 1.29
N GLY A 317 5.38 -10.25 2.43
CA GLY A 317 6.58 -9.54 2.89
C GLY A 317 7.75 -10.50 3.11
N GLN A 318 7.53 -11.59 3.83
CA GLN A 318 8.57 -12.59 4.08
C GLN A 318 9.04 -13.28 2.79
N ALA A 319 8.12 -13.59 1.86
CA ALA A 319 8.46 -14.22 0.59
C ALA A 319 9.49 -13.39 -0.18
N PHE A 320 9.29 -12.08 -0.30
CA PHE A 320 10.24 -11.20 -0.97
C PHE A 320 11.51 -10.96 -0.16
N ALA A 321 11.41 -10.68 1.13
CA ALA A 321 12.59 -10.44 1.98
C ALA A 321 13.59 -11.60 1.96
N ARG A 322 13.10 -12.84 1.79
CA ARG A 322 13.90 -14.06 1.76
C ARG A 322 14.43 -14.39 0.38
N ASN A 323 13.60 -14.32 -0.65
CA ASN A 323 13.93 -14.89 -1.96
C ASN A 323 14.44 -13.87 -2.98
N SER A 324 13.87 -12.67 -2.99
CA SER A 324 14.28 -11.61 -3.90
C SER A 324 13.88 -10.25 -3.35
N PRO A 325 14.71 -9.65 -2.49
CA PRO A 325 14.39 -8.38 -1.87
C PRO A 325 14.09 -7.28 -2.90
N ILE A 326 12.86 -6.78 -2.86
CA ILE A 326 12.40 -5.58 -3.57
C ILE A 326 11.85 -4.59 -2.54
N ILE A 327 11.66 -3.35 -2.92
CA ILE A 327 11.08 -2.36 -2.01
C ILE A 327 9.57 -2.60 -1.96
N THR A 328 9.08 -2.98 -0.77
CA THR A 328 7.66 -3.21 -0.51
C THR A 328 7.15 -2.28 0.58
N ILE A 329 5.93 -1.81 0.39
CA ILE A 329 5.15 -1.05 1.37
C ILE A 329 3.81 -1.74 1.58
N GLY A 330 3.15 -1.49 2.69
CA GLY A 330 1.86 -2.09 2.96
C GLY A 330 0.90 -1.09 3.58
N ASP A 331 -0.35 -1.12 3.13
CA ASP A 331 -1.39 -0.20 3.58
C ASP A 331 -1.90 -0.52 4.97
N VAL A 332 -2.00 0.50 5.80
CA VAL A 332 -2.69 0.48 7.09
C VAL A 332 -4.07 1.08 6.88
N TRP A 333 -5.04 0.22 6.58
CA TRP A 333 -6.44 0.61 6.45
C TRP A 333 -7.24 -0.01 7.58
N THR A 334 -7.85 0.84 8.41
CA THR A 334 -8.55 0.44 9.62
C THR A 334 -10.06 0.43 9.41
N SER A 335 -10.75 -0.42 10.14
CA SER A 335 -12.21 -0.40 10.23
C SER A 335 -12.67 0.72 11.17
N ALA A 336 -11.99 0.88 12.31
CA ALA A 336 -12.24 1.96 13.26
C ALA A 336 -11.62 3.28 12.81
N GLY A 337 -12.17 4.40 13.31
CA GLY A 337 -11.74 5.76 12.97
C GLY A 337 -11.02 6.49 14.08
N THR A 338 -10.40 7.63 13.72
CA THR A 338 -9.64 8.48 14.66
C THR A 338 -10.48 8.94 15.85
N GLY A 339 -9.87 9.05 17.01
CA GLY A 339 -10.53 9.36 18.28
C GLY A 339 -11.01 8.15 19.05
N THR A 340 -10.73 6.93 18.60
CA THR A 340 -11.11 5.68 19.27
C THR A 340 -9.88 4.90 19.72
N LYS A 341 -10.04 4.01 20.70
CA LYS A 341 -8.98 3.09 21.10
C LYS A 341 -8.81 1.96 20.09
N ASP A 342 -9.89 1.59 19.39
CA ASP A 342 -9.89 0.49 18.43
C ASP A 342 -8.97 0.80 17.24
N ILE A 343 -8.99 2.03 16.70
CA ILE A 343 -8.05 2.40 15.62
C ILE A 343 -6.58 2.22 16.05
N LEU A 344 -6.25 2.54 17.31
CA LEU A 344 -4.88 2.40 17.83
C LEU A 344 -4.46 0.92 17.91
N ASN A 345 -5.37 0.03 18.30
CA ASN A 345 -5.13 -1.42 18.30
C ASN A 345 -4.94 -1.95 16.89
N GLU A 346 -5.82 -1.56 15.94
CA GLU A 346 -5.72 -1.97 14.54
C GLU A 346 -4.40 -1.49 13.90
N ILE A 347 -4.07 -0.20 14.04
CA ILE A 347 -2.80 0.37 13.55
C ILE A 347 -1.61 -0.40 14.12
N THR A 348 -1.64 -0.70 15.42
CA THR A 348 -0.53 -1.37 16.08
C THR A 348 -0.34 -2.79 15.56
N ALA A 349 -1.41 -3.57 15.46
CA ALA A 349 -1.36 -4.94 14.94
C ALA A 349 -0.82 -5.00 13.50
N ILE A 350 -1.37 -4.17 12.62
CA ILE A 350 -0.96 -4.11 11.22
C ILE A 350 0.50 -3.64 11.09
N THR A 351 0.88 -2.62 11.85
CA THR A 351 2.24 -2.03 11.77
C THR A 351 3.32 -2.97 12.32
N ILE A 352 3.05 -3.71 13.41
CA ILE A 352 3.97 -4.75 13.90
C ILE A 352 4.22 -5.79 12.81
N THR A 353 3.15 -6.29 12.18
CA THR A 353 3.25 -7.27 11.10
C THR A 353 4.14 -6.76 9.97
N LYS A 354 3.87 -5.58 9.45
CA LYS A 354 4.67 -4.98 8.37
C LYS A 354 6.14 -4.83 8.74
N SER A 355 6.40 -4.27 9.90
CA SER A 355 7.76 -3.96 10.37
C SER A 355 8.61 -5.22 10.56
N LEU A 356 8.00 -6.35 10.93
CA LEU A 356 8.69 -7.63 11.13
C LEU A 356 8.90 -8.41 9.83
N THR A 357 8.01 -8.23 8.86
CA THR A 357 7.96 -9.12 7.69
C THR A 357 8.49 -8.48 6.41
N GLY A 358 8.96 -7.25 6.48
CA GLY A 358 9.71 -6.63 5.40
C GLY A 358 8.97 -5.52 4.66
N ASN A 359 7.71 -5.23 5.01
CA ASN A 359 6.96 -4.13 4.42
C ASN A 359 7.16 -2.83 5.20
N HIS A 360 7.36 -1.72 4.51
CA HIS A 360 7.29 -0.41 5.16
C HIS A 360 5.83 0.03 5.32
N PRO A 361 5.42 0.60 6.48
CA PRO A 361 4.03 0.99 6.68
C PRO A 361 3.64 2.23 5.86
N HIS A 362 2.45 2.18 5.25
CA HIS A 362 1.85 3.22 4.44
C HIS A 362 0.42 3.52 4.94
N GLY A 363 0.03 4.77 5.00
CA GLY A 363 -1.30 5.19 5.43
C GLY A 363 -1.23 6.06 6.72
N VAL A 364 -2.23 6.15 7.49
CA VAL A 364 -3.47 5.39 7.70
C VAL A 364 -4.54 5.79 6.67
N GLY A 365 -5.13 4.84 5.94
CA GLY A 365 -6.06 5.10 4.85
C GLY A 365 -7.50 5.39 5.29
N ALA A 366 -8.44 5.33 4.33
CA ALA A 366 -9.85 5.62 4.58
C ALA A 366 -10.46 4.68 5.63
N THR A 367 -11.04 5.25 6.69
CA THR A 367 -11.73 4.49 7.73
C THR A 367 -12.89 3.68 7.14
N ASN A 368 -12.90 2.38 7.38
CA ASN A 368 -13.86 1.43 6.82
C ASN A 368 -14.06 1.60 5.29
N GLY A 369 -13.00 1.99 4.58
CA GLY A 369 -13.01 2.23 3.14
C GLY A 369 -13.90 3.39 2.66
N LYS A 370 -14.49 4.18 3.55
CA LYS A 370 -15.54 5.16 3.20
C LYS A 370 -15.37 6.54 3.83
N PHE A 371 -14.85 6.61 5.05
CA PHE A 371 -14.88 7.85 5.83
C PHE A 371 -13.52 8.52 5.89
N SER A 372 -13.51 9.84 5.86
CA SER A 372 -12.31 10.65 6.06
C SER A 372 -12.08 10.98 7.54
N HIS A 373 -12.14 9.95 8.40
CA HIS A 373 -11.93 10.06 9.84
C HIS A 373 -10.53 9.60 10.25
N GLY A 374 -9.53 10.39 9.90
CA GLY A 374 -8.12 10.16 10.20
C GLY A 374 -7.39 11.44 10.56
N SER A 375 -6.21 11.28 11.17
CA SER A 375 -5.44 12.40 11.71
C SER A 375 -3.94 12.11 11.78
N GLY A 376 -3.13 13.15 11.98
CA GLY A 376 -1.69 13.01 12.19
C GLY A 376 -1.33 12.14 13.39
N LEU A 377 -2.17 12.08 14.44
CA LEU A 377 -1.90 11.24 15.61
C LEU A 377 -1.98 9.74 15.28
N ASP A 378 -2.83 9.36 14.32
CA ASP A 378 -2.91 7.99 13.82
C ASP A 378 -1.59 7.61 13.11
N ALA A 379 -1.08 8.53 12.29
CA ALA A 379 0.23 8.37 11.65
C ALA A 379 1.40 8.37 12.66
N ARG A 380 1.31 9.16 13.73
CA ARG A 380 2.27 9.12 14.84
C ARG A 380 2.27 7.75 15.49
N CYS A 381 1.10 7.18 15.78
CA CYS A 381 0.98 5.83 16.33
C CYS A 381 1.68 4.81 15.43
N MET A 382 1.37 4.80 14.14
CA MET A 382 2.00 3.93 13.15
C MET A 382 3.53 4.10 13.15
N ALA A 383 4.02 5.33 13.14
CA ALA A 383 5.45 5.61 13.10
C ALA A 383 6.17 5.18 14.40
N GLU A 384 5.61 5.51 15.56
CA GLU A 384 6.20 5.14 16.86
C GLU A 384 6.20 3.61 17.04
N VAL A 385 5.13 2.90 16.66
CA VAL A 385 5.09 1.43 16.68
C VAL A 385 6.16 0.82 15.78
N ALA A 386 6.28 1.27 14.53
CA ALA A 386 7.29 0.75 13.61
C ALA A 386 8.71 0.94 14.15
N HIS A 387 9.00 2.11 14.70
CA HIS A 387 10.29 2.38 15.33
C HIS A 387 10.51 1.59 16.64
N ALA A 388 9.47 1.36 17.43
CA ALA A 388 9.58 0.56 18.66
C ALA A 388 9.90 -0.91 18.32
N VAL A 389 9.25 -1.48 17.30
CA VAL A 389 9.58 -2.82 16.78
C VAL A 389 11.02 -2.90 16.32
N TYR A 390 11.45 -1.94 15.51
CA TYR A 390 12.83 -1.86 15.03
C TYR A 390 13.86 -1.75 16.15
N ASN A 391 13.62 -0.85 17.13
CA ASN A 391 14.56 -0.58 18.21
C ASN A 391 14.63 -1.74 19.22
N ARG A 392 13.52 -2.43 19.45
CA ARG A 392 13.47 -3.58 20.37
C ARG A 392 14.07 -4.84 19.74
N GLY A 393 14.06 -4.97 18.42
CA GLY A 393 14.45 -6.19 17.71
C GLY A 393 13.50 -7.34 18.03
N LEU A 394 12.20 -7.08 17.92
CA LEU A 394 11.13 -8.05 18.17
C LEU A 394 11.27 -9.27 17.26
N SER A 395 11.09 -10.49 17.80
CA SER A 395 11.08 -11.71 16.98
C SER A 395 9.73 -11.91 16.28
N LEU A 396 9.67 -12.79 15.29
CA LEU A 396 8.41 -13.13 14.60
C LEU A 396 7.41 -13.76 15.58
N GLU A 397 7.89 -14.64 16.47
CA GLU A 397 7.07 -15.33 17.46
C GLU A 397 6.48 -14.33 18.48
N GLU A 398 7.31 -13.46 19.07
CA GLU A 398 6.84 -12.41 19.98
C GLU A 398 5.85 -11.48 19.27
N GLY A 399 6.14 -11.10 18.01
CA GLY A 399 5.25 -10.29 17.19
C GLY A 399 3.90 -10.95 16.95
N ASN A 400 3.89 -12.26 16.69
CA ASN A 400 2.67 -13.03 16.50
C ASN A 400 1.80 -13.04 17.76
N GLU A 401 2.39 -13.27 18.94
CA GLU A 401 1.67 -13.24 20.21
C GLU A 401 0.99 -11.89 20.45
N ILE A 402 1.73 -10.79 20.23
CA ILE A 402 1.20 -9.42 20.40
C ILE A 402 0.07 -9.16 19.39
N VAL A 403 0.28 -9.51 18.11
CA VAL A 403 -0.69 -9.25 17.03
C VAL A 403 -1.97 -10.06 17.24
N CYS A 404 -1.87 -11.34 17.60
CA CYS A 404 -3.04 -12.17 17.90
C CYS A 404 -3.86 -11.61 19.07
N GLU A 405 -3.20 -11.11 20.12
CA GLU A 405 -3.89 -10.48 21.25
C GLU A 405 -4.55 -9.16 20.86
N LEU A 406 -3.85 -8.30 20.12
CA LEU A 406 -4.42 -7.03 19.64
C LEU A 406 -5.62 -7.25 18.71
N VAL A 407 -5.53 -8.20 17.78
CA VAL A 407 -6.64 -8.57 16.88
C VAL A 407 -7.84 -9.03 17.69
N GLY A 408 -7.66 -9.84 18.73
CA GLY A 408 -8.73 -10.28 19.63
C GLY A 408 -9.47 -9.14 20.33
N ARG A 409 -8.95 -7.92 20.38
CA ARG A 409 -9.59 -6.75 20.99
C ARG A 409 -10.59 -6.05 20.07
N TYR A 410 -10.56 -6.30 18.76
CA TYR A 410 -11.36 -5.57 17.78
C TYR A 410 -12.04 -6.45 16.73
N GLU A 411 -11.65 -7.70 16.54
CA GLU A 411 -12.17 -8.52 15.43
C GLU A 411 -13.69 -8.77 15.47
N ASP A 412 -14.30 -8.80 16.63
CA ASP A 412 -15.74 -8.94 16.81
C ASP A 412 -16.55 -7.70 16.39
N LYS A 413 -15.86 -6.56 16.20
CA LYS A 413 -16.46 -5.25 15.86
C LYS A 413 -16.49 -4.95 14.37
N PHE A 414 -15.92 -5.76 13.50
CA PHE A 414 -15.89 -5.48 12.05
C PHE A 414 -17.28 -5.28 11.42
N SER A 415 -18.32 -5.88 11.98
CA SER A 415 -19.69 -5.70 11.48
C SER A 415 -20.30 -4.34 11.82
N ASP A 416 -19.83 -3.69 12.86
CA ASP A 416 -20.29 -2.38 13.35
C ASP A 416 -19.12 -1.65 14.02
N PRO A 417 -18.10 -1.21 13.25
CA PRO A 417 -16.93 -0.57 13.82
C PRO A 417 -17.24 0.84 14.28
N ASP A 418 -16.57 1.27 15.35
CA ASP A 418 -16.59 2.67 15.76
C ASP A 418 -15.81 3.52 14.73
N ILE A 419 -16.55 4.14 13.82
CA ILE A 419 -15.96 4.96 12.75
C ILE A 419 -15.29 6.25 13.24
N GLY A 420 -15.23 6.48 14.54
CA GLY A 420 -14.57 7.64 15.13
C GLY A 420 -15.20 8.98 14.78
N LYS A 421 -14.38 10.01 14.72
CA LYS A 421 -14.83 11.40 14.60
C LYS A 421 -14.19 12.11 13.41
N PRO A 422 -14.91 13.10 12.82
CA PRO A 422 -14.32 13.96 11.79
C PRO A 422 -13.14 14.78 12.35
N TYR A 423 -12.23 15.17 11.47
CA TYR A 423 -10.97 15.81 11.81
C TYR A 423 -11.11 17.00 12.78
N HIS A 424 -12.07 17.91 12.57
CA HIS A 424 -12.27 19.11 13.39
C HIS A 424 -12.71 18.83 14.84
N GLU A 425 -13.16 17.62 15.13
CA GLU A 425 -13.50 17.22 16.50
C GLU A 425 -12.29 16.64 17.24
N VAL A 426 -11.31 16.06 16.52
CA VAL A 426 -10.10 15.45 17.10
C VAL A 426 -8.88 16.38 17.04
N TYR A 427 -8.90 17.39 16.17
CA TYR A 427 -7.82 18.35 15.95
C TYR A 427 -8.30 19.79 15.99
N ASP A 428 -7.42 20.69 16.40
CA ASP A 428 -7.56 22.10 16.15
C ASP A 428 -7.13 22.40 14.73
N VAL A 429 -8.07 22.96 13.94
CA VAL A 429 -7.90 23.14 12.49
C VAL A 429 -6.84 24.18 12.14
N GLU A 430 -6.67 25.23 12.96
CA GLU A 430 -5.72 26.32 12.67
C GLU A 430 -4.29 25.90 12.99
N SER A 431 -4.08 25.34 14.17
CA SER A 431 -2.76 24.88 14.61
C SER A 431 -2.35 23.54 14.00
N ALA A 432 -3.32 22.74 13.52
CA ALA A 432 -3.15 21.34 13.13
C ALA A 432 -2.49 20.51 14.26
N LEU A 433 -2.96 20.69 15.48
CA LEU A 433 -2.54 19.93 16.67
C LEU A 433 -3.72 19.12 17.20
N PRO A 434 -3.48 17.94 17.76
CA PRO A 434 -4.53 17.11 18.34
C PRO A 434 -5.16 17.80 19.57
N ARG A 435 -6.45 17.59 19.75
CA ARG A 435 -7.14 18.03 20.97
C ARG A 435 -6.68 17.21 22.17
N GLU A 436 -6.67 17.83 23.36
CA GLU A 436 -6.12 17.23 24.57
C GLU A 436 -6.77 15.88 24.90
N TRP A 437 -8.08 15.74 24.80
CA TRP A 437 -8.75 14.48 25.09
C TRP A 437 -8.29 13.31 24.20
N TRP A 438 -7.93 13.60 22.90
CA TRP A 438 -7.40 12.58 22.00
C TRP A 438 -5.94 12.23 22.34
N LEU A 439 -5.16 13.24 22.75
CA LEU A 439 -3.81 13.01 23.28
C LEU A 439 -3.81 12.19 24.58
N GLU A 440 -4.79 12.39 25.47
CA GLU A 440 -4.93 11.61 26.71
C GLU A 440 -5.18 10.14 26.39
N ILE A 441 -6.13 9.81 25.52
CA ILE A 441 -6.39 8.43 25.05
C ILE A 441 -5.10 7.82 24.48
N TYR A 442 -4.35 8.57 23.68
CA TYR A 442 -3.11 8.10 23.10
C TYR A 442 -2.01 7.86 24.16
N ARG A 443 -1.86 8.74 25.13
CA ARG A 443 -0.90 8.56 26.25
C ARG A 443 -1.23 7.32 27.07
N ASP A 444 -2.50 7.10 27.38
CA ASP A 444 -2.95 5.92 28.10
C ASP A 444 -2.66 4.64 27.30
N PHE A 445 -2.94 4.68 26.00
CA PHE A 445 -2.61 3.58 25.09
C PHE A 445 -1.10 3.28 25.05
N LYS A 446 -0.24 4.30 24.96
CA LYS A 446 1.22 4.11 25.04
C LYS A 446 1.64 3.46 26.37
N GLY A 447 1.03 3.89 27.49
CA GLY A 447 1.24 3.29 28.78
C GLY A 447 0.86 1.81 28.83
N GLU A 448 -0.22 1.42 28.16
CA GLU A 448 -0.69 0.05 28.01
C GLU A 448 0.29 -0.78 27.17
N MET A 449 0.65 -0.33 25.97
CA MET A 449 1.63 -1.00 25.11
C MET A 449 2.96 -1.26 25.80
N ARG A 450 3.41 -0.31 26.61
CA ARG A 450 4.61 -0.48 27.41
C ARG A 450 4.47 -1.54 28.50
N ARG A 451 3.34 -1.52 29.24
CA ARG A 451 3.12 -2.45 30.37
C ARG A 451 2.90 -3.88 29.91
N GLU A 452 2.10 -4.06 28.87
CA GLU A 452 1.66 -5.37 28.42
C GLU A 452 2.66 -6.03 27.47
N PHE A 453 3.22 -5.25 26.56
CA PHE A 453 4.06 -5.77 25.48
C PHE A 453 5.50 -5.27 25.51
N GLY A 454 5.87 -4.40 26.45
CA GLY A 454 7.21 -3.81 26.52
C GLY A 454 7.55 -2.90 25.32
N LEU A 455 6.56 -2.46 24.56
CA LEU A 455 6.74 -1.54 23.43
C LEU A 455 6.83 -0.10 23.96
N GLN A 456 7.92 0.57 23.66
CA GLN A 456 8.14 1.96 24.05
C GLN A 456 7.81 2.88 22.86
N LEU A 457 6.55 3.34 22.84
CA LEU A 457 6.05 4.26 21.82
C LEU A 457 6.38 5.72 22.18
#